data_933a47a9e80efbe2e15275a7a682eb0a
#
_entry.id   933a47a9e80efbe2e15275a7a682eb0a
#
_cell.length_a   1.000
_cell.length_b   1.000
_cell.length_c   1.000
_cell.angle_alpha   90.00
_cell.angle_beta   90.00
_cell.angle_gamma   90.00
#
_symmetry.space_group_name_H-M   'P 1'
#
loop_
_entity.id
_entity.type
_entity.pdbx_description
1 polymer ?
#
loop_
_entity_poly.entity_id
_entity_poly.type
_entity_poly.pdbx_seq_one_letter_code
_entity_poly.pdbx_strand_id
1 'polypeptide(L)'
;MSINDVSLTSAMRSNLLALQNTASLLDQTQTRLSTGKKVNNPIDNAVNYFLAKSFNDQASDLTISKDNMATAIQTITSANNGVKAISSLIDSAKAIATSAKSSSVTADILNFAAQFDVIRTQIDNIAGTGNDASFNGTNLLKGDTLSVDLGSGSSLTVTGFSAATAGPTLTISAASAWTAPGDADIDTSIAQLTSATSSLRTQTQTLSANLSIVQTRQTFASDMINTLQKGADNLTLADMNEEGANMLALQTRQSLGITSLSLASQANQSILKLF
;
A
#
# COMPACT_ATOMS: atom_id res chain seq x y z
N MET A 1 -61.11 -6.95 48.52
CA MET A 1 -60.23 -8.16 48.36
C MET A 1 -58.87 -7.66 47.99
N SER A 2 -57.94 -7.61 48.93
CA SER A 2 -56.57 -7.26 48.68
C SER A 2 -55.96 -8.37 47.84
N ILE A 3 -55.43 -8.00 46.66
CA ILE A 3 -54.64 -8.89 45.85
C ILE A 3 -53.47 -9.24 46.72
N ASN A 4 -53.37 -10.47 47.18
CA ASN A 4 -52.26 -10.99 47.95
C ASN A 4 -50.99 -10.84 47.04
N ASP A 5 -50.17 -9.94 47.51
CA ASP A 5 -48.78 -9.83 46.97
C ASP A 5 -48.12 -11.21 47.14
N VAL A 6 -48.00 -11.93 46.06
CA VAL A 6 -47.26 -13.21 46.04
C VAL A 6 -45.81 -12.86 46.26
N SER A 7 -45.45 -12.73 47.55
CA SER A 7 -44.03 -12.50 47.88
C SER A 7 -43.22 -13.74 47.46
N LEU A 8 -42.43 -13.55 46.43
CA LEU A 8 -41.46 -14.57 45.98
C LEU A 8 -40.59 -15.01 47.16
N THR A 9 -40.56 -16.31 47.43
CA THR A 9 -39.66 -16.85 48.46
C THR A 9 -38.22 -16.50 48.15
N SER A 10 -37.35 -16.44 49.16
CA SER A 10 -35.92 -16.16 48.99
C SER A 10 -35.28 -17.07 47.93
N ALA A 11 -35.63 -18.35 47.88
CA ALA A 11 -35.18 -19.31 46.90
C ALA A 11 -35.64 -18.98 45.47
N MET A 12 -36.89 -18.54 45.29
CA MET A 12 -37.40 -18.12 43.96
C MET A 12 -36.72 -16.85 43.45
N ARG A 13 -36.47 -15.88 44.34
CA ARG A 13 -35.71 -14.67 43.99
C ARG A 13 -34.26 -15.00 43.58
N SER A 14 -33.59 -15.90 44.30
CA SER A 14 -32.25 -16.37 43.95
C SER A 14 -32.22 -17.09 42.60
N ASN A 15 -33.22 -17.94 42.31
CA ASN A 15 -33.34 -18.61 41.00
C ASN A 15 -33.62 -17.62 39.86
N LEU A 16 -34.47 -16.62 40.11
CA LEU A 16 -34.74 -15.57 39.10
C LEU A 16 -33.50 -14.76 38.76
N LEU A 17 -32.70 -14.39 39.78
CA LEU A 17 -31.43 -13.69 39.61
C LEU A 17 -30.42 -14.54 38.82
N ALA A 18 -30.34 -15.85 39.12
CA ALA A 18 -29.50 -16.79 38.38
C ALA A 18 -29.95 -16.94 36.92
N LEU A 19 -31.25 -16.97 36.65
CA LEU A 19 -31.78 -16.98 35.28
C LEU A 19 -31.51 -15.69 34.53
N GLN A 20 -31.63 -14.53 35.15
CA GLN A 20 -31.27 -13.24 34.55
C GLN A 20 -29.78 -13.19 34.19
N ASN A 21 -28.90 -13.64 35.09
CA ASN A 21 -27.46 -13.74 34.82
C ASN A 21 -27.17 -14.73 33.67
N THR A 22 -27.87 -15.88 33.63
CA THR A 22 -27.71 -16.85 32.55
C THR A 22 -28.18 -16.27 31.21
N ALA A 23 -29.25 -15.51 31.16
CA ALA A 23 -29.74 -14.83 29.96
C ALA A 23 -28.71 -13.79 29.46
N SER A 24 -28.14 -12.98 30.36
CA SER A 24 -27.11 -12.00 30.00
C SER A 24 -25.85 -12.66 29.47
N LEU A 25 -25.42 -13.78 30.08
CA LEU A 25 -24.24 -14.55 29.56
C LEU A 25 -24.55 -15.20 28.21
N LEU A 26 -25.79 -15.63 27.97
CA LEU A 26 -26.22 -16.21 26.71
C LEU A 26 -26.20 -15.16 25.60
N ASP A 27 -26.68 -13.95 25.85
CA ASP A 27 -26.61 -12.83 24.90
C ASP A 27 -25.15 -12.47 24.57
N GLN A 28 -24.28 -12.45 25.58
CA GLN A 28 -22.84 -12.20 25.37
C GLN A 28 -22.20 -13.29 24.52
N THR A 29 -22.45 -14.57 24.85
CA THR A 29 -21.90 -15.71 24.08
C THR A 29 -22.45 -15.73 22.65
N GLN A 30 -23.73 -15.39 22.45
CA GLN A 30 -24.34 -15.26 21.14
C GLN A 30 -23.68 -14.13 20.32
N THR A 31 -23.40 -12.99 20.94
CA THR A 31 -22.69 -11.88 20.31
C THR A 31 -21.28 -12.30 19.90
N ARG A 32 -20.55 -13.01 20.76
CA ARG A 32 -19.21 -13.53 20.48
C ARG A 32 -19.20 -14.56 19.35
N LEU A 33 -20.16 -15.47 19.32
CA LEU A 33 -20.38 -16.44 18.24
C LEU A 33 -20.71 -15.76 16.90
N SER A 34 -21.54 -14.72 16.94
CA SER A 34 -21.95 -13.98 15.74
C SER A 34 -20.81 -13.12 15.17
N THR A 35 -20.00 -12.49 16.03
CA THR A 35 -18.91 -11.61 15.61
C THR A 35 -17.56 -12.32 15.44
N GLY A 36 -17.43 -13.52 16.02
CA GLY A 36 -16.14 -14.23 16.11
C GLY A 36 -15.16 -13.59 17.12
N LYS A 37 -15.60 -12.60 17.91
CA LYS A 37 -14.73 -11.83 18.80
C LYS A 37 -15.16 -11.96 20.25
N LYS A 38 -14.18 -12.17 21.15
CA LYS A 38 -14.38 -12.11 22.60
C LYS A 38 -14.39 -10.67 23.13
N VAL A 39 -13.76 -9.73 22.39
CA VAL A 39 -13.71 -8.29 22.73
C VAL A 39 -14.32 -7.52 21.56
N ASN A 40 -15.58 -7.11 21.72
CA ASN A 40 -16.34 -6.34 20.74
C ASN A 40 -16.39 -4.84 21.09
N ASN A 41 -16.43 -4.55 22.39
CA ASN A 41 -16.58 -3.20 22.92
C ASN A 41 -15.51 -2.92 24.00
N PRO A 42 -15.23 -1.64 24.31
CA PRO A 42 -14.29 -1.29 25.39
C PRO A 42 -14.70 -1.84 26.75
N ILE A 43 -15.99 -2.09 26.97
CA ILE A 43 -16.54 -2.62 28.24
C ILE A 43 -16.11 -4.09 28.44
N ASP A 44 -15.92 -4.85 27.36
CA ASP A 44 -15.51 -6.27 27.47
C ASP A 44 -14.05 -6.38 27.96
N ASN A 45 -13.16 -5.60 27.42
CA ASN A 45 -11.76 -5.43 27.86
C ASN A 45 -11.15 -4.18 27.22
N ALA A 46 -11.10 -3.09 27.97
CA ALA A 46 -10.64 -1.79 27.49
C ALA A 46 -9.18 -1.86 26.96
N VAL A 47 -8.29 -2.55 27.65
CA VAL A 47 -6.87 -2.64 27.28
C VAL A 47 -6.72 -3.35 25.92
N ASN A 48 -7.32 -4.52 25.79
CA ASN A 48 -7.24 -5.30 24.54
C ASN A 48 -7.95 -4.60 23.38
N TYR A 49 -9.08 -3.95 23.65
CA TYR A 49 -9.83 -3.21 22.63
C TYR A 49 -9.02 -2.06 22.05
N PHE A 50 -8.46 -1.19 22.90
CA PHE A 50 -7.69 -0.03 22.43
C PHE A 50 -6.35 -0.44 21.82
N LEU A 51 -5.72 -1.51 22.32
CA LEU A 51 -4.49 -2.03 21.74
C LEU A 51 -4.75 -2.63 20.34
N ALA A 52 -5.79 -3.43 20.19
CA ALA A 52 -6.19 -3.99 18.90
C ALA A 52 -6.60 -2.88 17.92
N LYS A 53 -7.32 -1.85 18.40
CA LYS A 53 -7.64 -0.69 17.59
C LYS A 53 -6.38 0.04 17.12
N SER A 54 -5.41 0.28 18.00
CA SER A 54 -4.13 0.90 17.64
C SER A 54 -3.38 0.08 16.58
N PHE A 55 -3.38 -1.24 16.68
CA PHE A 55 -2.76 -2.10 15.67
C PHE A 55 -3.48 -2.01 14.32
N ASN A 56 -4.80 -1.98 14.31
CA ASN A 56 -5.59 -1.82 13.09
C ASN A 56 -5.40 -0.43 12.46
N ASP A 57 -5.34 0.64 13.26
CA ASP A 57 -5.08 1.99 12.78
C ASP A 57 -3.68 2.07 12.14
N GLN A 58 -2.64 1.50 12.78
CA GLN A 58 -1.29 1.41 12.22
C GLN A 58 -1.24 0.56 10.94
N ALA A 59 -1.97 -0.56 10.88
CA ALA A 59 -2.06 -1.38 9.68
C ALA A 59 -2.74 -0.64 8.52
N SER A 60 -3.75 0.19 8.82
CA SER A 60 -4.41 1.05 7.84
C SER A 60 -3.46 2.13 7.29
N ASP A 61 -2.71 2.81 8.16
CA ASP A 61 -1.73 3.83 7.75
C ASP A 61 -0.63 3.21 6.86
N LEU A 62 -0.14 2.03 7.23
CA LEU A 62 0.83 1.30 6.42
C LEU A 62 0.23 0.83 5.08
N THR A 63 -1.07 0.53 5.01
CA THR A 63 -1.74 0.18 3.76
C THR A 63 -1.75 1.37 2.79
N ILE A 64 -2.06 2.57 3.29
CA ILE A 64 -1.99 3.80 2.50
C ILE A 64 -0.57 4.05 2.00
N SER A 65 0.43 3.91 2.88
CA SER A 65 1.84 4.07 2.50
C SER A 65 2.28 3.03 1.46
N LYS A 66 1.82 1.78 1.57
CA LYS A 66 2.06 0.71 0.59
C LYS A 66 1.49 1.04 -0.80
N ASP A 67 0.30 1.64 -0.86
CA ASP A 67 -0.33 2.06 -2.12
C ASP A 67 0.42 3.25 -2.75
N ASN A 68 0.91 4.18 -1.93
CA ASN A 68 1.79 5.26 -2.37
C ASN A 68 3.12 4.71 -2.92
N MET A 69 3.72 3.70 -2.28
CA MET A 69 4.90 3.01 -2.78
C MET A 69 4.63 2.31 -4.13
N ALA A 70 3.46 1.69 -4.31
CA ALA A 70 3.09 1.07 -5.58
C ALA A 70 3.03 2.10 -6.72
N THR A 71 2.45 3.27 -6.46
CA THR A 71 2.42 4.39 -7.41
C THR A 71 3.84 4.89 -7.72
N ALA A 72 4.69 5.01 -6.71
CA ALA A 72 6.09 5.42 -6.87
C ALA A 72 6.89 4.41 -7.71
N ILE A 73 6.68 3.11 -7.53
CA ILE A 73 7.27 2.04 -8.34
C ILE A 73 6.91 2.23 -9.83
N GLN A 74 5.65 2.55 -10.13
CA GLN A 74 5.24 2.79 -11.52
C GLN A 74 5.90 4.06 -12.10
N THR A 75 6.01 5.13 -11.31
CA THR A 75 6.68 6.36 -11.73
C THR A 75 8.16 6.11 -12.06
N ILE A 76 8.89 5.41 -11.18
CA ILE A 76 10.30 5.06 -11.41
C ILE A 76 10.43 4.10 -12.60
N THR A 77 9.52 3.17 -12.77
CA THR A 77 9.51 2.23 -13.90
C THR A 77 9.28 2.97 -15.22
N SER A 78 8.36 3.94 -15.26
CA SER A 78 8.13 4.81 -16.42
C SER A 78 9.40 5.57 -16.79
N ALA A 79 10.09 6.16 -15.81
CA ALA A 79 11.38 6.84 -16.04
C ALA A 79 12.44 5.89 -16.60
N ASN A 80 12.59 4.67 -16.05
CA ASN A 80 13.51 3.67 -16.56
C ASN A 80 13.19 3.26 -18.01
N ASN A 81 11.93 3.14 -18.37
CA ASN A 81 11.52 2.87 -19.74
C ASN A 81 11.86 4.04 -20.67
N GLY A 82 11.66 5.28 -20.23
CA GLY A 82 12.08 6.48 -20.94
C GLY A 82 13.59 6.52 -21.15
N VAL A 83 14.40 6.19 -20.13
CA VAL A 83 15.87 6.11 -20.28
C VAL A 83 16.29 5.06 -21.29
N LYS A 84 15.64 3.88 -21.31
CA LYS A 84 15.91 2.85 -22.34
C LYS A 84 15.62 3.36 -23.75
N ALA A 85 14.48 4.04 -23.93
CA ALA A 85 14.12 4.62 -25.22
C ALA A 85 15.13 5.71 -25.65
N ILE A 86 15.51 6.61 -24.75
CA ILE A 86 16.55 7.62 -25.01
C ILE A 86 17.89 6.96 -25.37
N SER A 87 18.30 5.91 -24.66
CA SER A 87 19.54 5.18 -24.97
C SER A 87 19.51 4.61 -26.38
N SER A 88 18.40 4.03 -26.83
CA SER A 88 18.26 3.52 -28.20
C SER A 88 18.30 4.64 -29.24
N LEU A 89 17.74 5.82 -28.94
CA LEU A 89 17.83 6.99 -29.82
C LEU A 89 19.27 7.53 -29.88
N ILE A 90 20.01 7.54 -28.77
CA ILE A 90 21.44 7.93 -28.73
C ILE A 90 22.29 6.97 -29.57
N ASP A 91 22.03 5.66 -29.52
CA ASP A 91 22.73 4.68 -30.35
C ASP A 91 22.44 4.94 -31.85
N SER A 92 21.21 5.27 -32.21
CA SER A 92 20.81 5.65 -33.55
C SER A 92 21.50 6.97 -34.01
N ALA A 93 21.50 7.98 -33.12
CA ALA A 93 22.18 9.24 -33.37
C ALA A 93 23.71 9.04 -33.62
N LYS A 94 24.31 8.14 -32.80
CA LYS A 94 25.74 7.79 -32.96
C LYS A 94 26.03 7.10 -34.29
N ALA A 95 25.13 6.21 -34.74
CA ALA A 95 25.28 5.57 -36.06
C ALA A 95 25.20 6.63 -37.19
N ILE A 96 24.28 7.58 -37.13
CA ILE A 96 24.17 8.69 -38.10
C ILE A 96 25.41 9.57 -38.07
N ALA A 97 25.90 9.97 -36.88
CA ALA A 97 27.10 10.77 -36.74
C ALA A 97 28.34 10.05 -37.30
N THR A 98 28.44 8.72 -37.09
CA THR A 98 29.52 7.91 -37.67
C THR A 98 29.40 7.81 -39.19
N SER A 99 28.22 7.71 -39.75
CA SER A 99 27.97 7.74 -41.20
C SER A 99 28.36 9.09 -41.80
N ALA A 100 27.97 10.20 -41.13
CA ALA A 100 28.36 11.56 -41.52
C ALA A 100 29.88 11.72 -41.51
N LYS A 101 30.57 11.22 -40.47
CA LYS A 101 32.05 11.25 -40.37
C LYS A 101 32.73 10.51 -41.54
N SER A 102 32.14 9.42 -42.00
CA SER A 102 32.69 8.58 -43.07
C SER A 102 32.35 9.10 -44.49
N SER A 103 31.45 10.07 -44.63
CA SER A 103 31.07 10.62 -45.90
C SER A 103 32.07 11.65 -46.39
N SER A 104 32.36 11.59 -47.68
CA SER A 104 33.16 12.59 -48.40
C SER A 104 32.31 13.60 -49.16
N VAL A 105 30.99 13.49 -49.11
CA VAL A 105 30.00 14.31 -49.83
C VAL A 105 29.29 15.26 -48.87
N THR A 106 29.46 16.56 -49.08
CA THR A 106 28.83 17.59 -48.21
C THR A 106 27.31 17.50 -48.17
N ALA A 107 26.66 17.19 -49.30
CA ALA A 107 25.20 17.04 -49.34
C ALA A 107 24.68 15.90 -48.44
N ASP A 108 25.42 14.79 -48.36
CA ASP A 108 25.09 13.66 -47.47
C ASP A 108 25.27 14.03 -46.02
N ILE A 109 26.33 14.79 -45.71
CA ILE A 109 26.58 15.26 -44.32
C ILE A 109 25.43 16.16 -43.83
N LEU A 110 24.95 17.08 -44.67
CA LEU A 110 23.80 17.93 -44.34
C LEU A 110 22.51 17.11 -44.14
N ASN A 111 22.32 16.06 -44.95
CA ASN A 111 21.18 15.14 -44.75
C ASN A 111 21.31 14.36 -43.44
N PHE A 112 22.48 13.89 -43.06
CA PHE A 112 22.75 13.23 -41.79
C PHE A 112 22.58 14.20 -40.62
N ALA A 113 23.01 15.46 -40.74
CA ALA A 113 22.78 16.50 -39.76
C ALA A 113 21.29 16.72 -39.47
N ALA A 114 20.47 16.80 -40.51
CA ALA A 114 19.03 16.94 -40.38
C ALA A 114 18.40 15.72 -39.68
N GLN A 115 18.82 14.49 -40.04
CA GLN A 115 18.32 13.26 -39.37
C GLN A 115 18.74 13.20 -37.90
N PHE A 116 19.96 13.62 -37.58
CA PHE A 116 20.47 13.70 -36.20
C PHE A 116 19.63 14.67 -35.36
N ASP A 117 19.31 15.84 -35.87
CA ASP A 117 18.48 16.82 -35.16
C ASP A 117 17.02 16.37 -34.97
N VAL A 118 16.49 15.55 -35.90
CA VAL A 118 15.19 14.88 -35.69
C VAL A 118 15.28 13.93 -34.51
N ILE A 119 16.33 13.12 -34.39
CA ILE A 119 16.50 12.22 -33.24
C ILE A 119 16.66 13.00 -31.94
N ARG A 120 17.41 14.11 -31.93
CA ARG A 120 17.54 14.98 -30.77
C ARG A 120 16.14 15.48 -30.30
N THR A 121 15.31 15.90 -31.24
CA THR A 121 13.94 16.34 -30.94
C THR A 121 13.11 15.19 -30.31
N GLN A 122 13.27 13.95 -30.78
CA GLN A 122 12.59 12.80 -30.16
C GLN A 122 13.10 12.51 -28.74
N ILE A 123 14.41 12.68 -28.50
CA ILE A 123 14.96 12.58 -27.15
C ILE A 123 14.33 13.64 -26.22
N ASP A 124 14.24 14.89 -26.69
CA ASP A 124 13.65 16.00 -25.93
C ASP A 124 12.15 15.78 -25.66
N ASN A 125 11.43 15.16 -26.57
CA ASN A 125 10.01 14.79 -26.37
C ASN A 125 9.87 13.77 -25.23
N ILE A 126 10.68 12.74 -25.21
CA ILE A 126 10.68 11.72 -24.12
C ILE A 126 11.15 12.35 -22.82
N ALA A 127 12.19 13.19 -22.86
CA ALA A 127 12.83 13.77 -21.69
C ALA A 127 11.97 14.79 -20.92
N GLY A 128 11.00 15.40 -21.58
CA GLY A 128 10.20 16.37 -20.83
C GLY A 128 9.39 17.40 -21.60
N THR A 129 9.71 17.69 -22.85
CA THR A 129 8.91 18.59 -23.68
C THR A 129 7.56 17.97 -24.06
N GLY A 130 7.54 16.64 -24.33
CA GLY A 130 6.33 15.88 -24.66
C GLY A 130 5.64 15.20 -23.48
N ASN A 131 6.25 15.17 -22.30
CA ASN A 131 5.77 14.41 -21.12
C ASN A 131 5.55 12.90 -21.35
N ASP A 132 6.18 12.31 -22.36
CA ASP A 132 5.96 10.90 -22.73
C ASP A 132 6.39 9.92 -21.64
N ALA A 133 7.39 10.27 -20.81
CA ALA A 133 7.86 9.47 -19.69
C ALA A 133 7.22 9.88 -18.36
N SER A 134 6.18 10.72 -18.35
CA SER A 134 5.48 11.10 -17.12
C SER A 134 4.52 10.01 -16.66
N PHE A 135 4.42 9.85 -15.34
CA PHE A 135 3.41 9.03 -14.70
C PHE A 135 2.77 9.83 -13.56
N ASN A 136 1.44 9.89 -13.56
CA ASN A 136 0.67 10.64 -12.56
C ASN A 136 1.14 12.09 -12.38
N GLY A 137 1.49 12.77 -13.48
CA GLY A 137 1.94 14.16 -13.48
C GLY A 137 3.39 14.39 -13.06
N THR A 138 4.14 13.34 -12.68
CA THR A 138 5.55 13.42 -12.31
C THR A 138 6.41 12.84 -13.45
N ASN A 139 7.41 13.61 -13.89
CA ASN A 139 8.38 13.19 -14.89
C ASN A 139 9.82 13.30 -14.34
N LEU A 140 10.36 12.17 -13.90
CA LEU A 140 11.72 12.11 -13.35
C LEU A 140 12.80 12.43 -14.38
N LEU A 141 12.51 12.30 -15.69
CA LEU A 141 13.45 12.65 -16.78
C LEU A 141 13.45 14.15 -17.09
N LYS A 142 12.48 14.90 -16.58
CA LYS A 142 12.44 16.36 -16.63
C LYS A 142 13.20 17.01 -15.46
N GLY A 143 13.46 16.22 -14.40
CA GLY A 143 14.07 16.69 -13.16
C GLY A 143 13.07 16.88 -12.03
N ASP A 144 11.84 16.38 -12.18
CA ASP A 144 10.86 16.42 -11.09
C ASP A 144 11.32 15.55 -9.93
N THR A 145 10.87 15.88 -8.73
CA THR A 145 11.21 15.14 -7.51
C THR A 145 9.98 14.34 -7.05
N LEU A 146 10.17 13.06 -6.77
CA LEU A 146 9.16 12.18 -6.23
C LEU A 146 9.43 11.94 -4.74
N SER A 147 8.53 12.36 -3.87
CA SER A 147 8.55 12.01 -2.44
C SER A 147 7.69 10.78 -2.20
N VAL A 148 8.28 9.72 -1.69
CA VAL A 148 7.62 8.45 -1.38
C VAL A 148 7.51 8.29 0.12
N ASP A 149 6.29 8.22 0.63
CA ASP A 149 6.05 7.86 2.02
C ASP A 149 6.31 6.36 2.21
N LEU A 150 7.24 6.05 3.12
CA LEU A 150 7.63 4.68 3.46
C LEU A 150 6.93 4.14 4.71
N GLY A 151 6.00 4.91 5.27
CA GLY A 151 5.30 4.60 6.51
C GLY A 151 6.08 5.01 7.77
N SER A 152 5.37 5.08 8.90
CA SER A 152 5.92 5.44 10.21
C SER A 152 6.70 6.78 10.25
N GLY A 153 6.29 7.75 9.41
CA GLY A 153 6.94 9.05 9.32
C GLY A 153 8.27 9.08 8.55
N SER A 154 8.64 7.98 7.90
CA SER A 154 9.81 7.91 7.02
C SER A 154 9.44 8.21 5.58
N SER A 155 10.25 9.01 4.87
CA SER A 155 10.07 9.28 3.44
C SER A 155 11.38 9.07 2.68
N LEU A 156 11.25 8.65 1.41
CA LEU A 156 12.34 8.58 0.45
C LEU A 156 12.10 9.63 -0.63
N THR A 157 13.07 10.50 -0.85
CA THR A 157 13.04 11.45 -1.96
C THR A 157 13.83 10.89 -3.14
N VAL A 158 13.11 10.62 -4.24
CA VAL A 158 13.73 10.24 -5.52
C VAL A 158 13.85 11.50 -6.35
N THR A 159 15.09 11.97 -6.53
CA THR A 159 15.38 13.14 -7.36
C THR A 159 15.50 12.72 -8.81
N GLY A 160 14.69 13.32 -9.68
CA GLY A 160 14.83 13.17 -11.12
C GLY A 160 16.03 13.93 -11.66
N PHE A 161 16.28 13.78 -12.95
CA PHE A 161 17.35 14.47 -13.67
C PHE A 161 16.84 14.95 -15.03
N SER A 162 17.44 16.01 -15.58
CA SER A 162 17.08 16.48 -16.92
C SER A 162 17.77 15.61 -17.98
N ALA A 163 16.96 14.84 -18.72
CA ALA A 163 17.40 14.03 -19.85
C ALA A 163 17.22 14.77 -21.20
N ALA A 164 16.93 16.07 -21.19
CA ALA A 164 16.88 16.88 -22.39
C ALA A 164 18.28 17.03 -23.02
N THR A 165 18.35 17.09 -24.34
CA THR A 165 19.61 17.21 -25.09
C THR A 165 20.39 18.48 -24.78
N ALA A 166 19.70 19.58 -24.47
CA ALA A 166 20.28 20.85 -24.01
C ALA A 166 20.44 20.89 -22.47
N GLY A 167 20.10 19.82 -21.77
CA GLY A 167 20.15 19.75 -20.30
C GLY A 167 21.57 19.48 -19.78
N PRO A 168 21.76 19.65 -18.45
CA PRO A 168 23.07 19.47 -17.83
C PRO A 168 23.57 18.01 -17.84
N THR A 169 22.68 17.04 -18.05
CA THR A 169 23.01 15.61 -17.98
C THR A 169 23.47 15.05 -19.31
N LEU A 170 22.86 15.44 -20.45
CA LEU A 170 23.16 14.86 -21.76
C LEU A 170 24.05 15.76 -22.61
N THR A 171 23.87 17.08 -22.61
CA THR A 171 24.69 18.06 -23.34
C THR A 171 25.01 17.66 -24.80
N ILE A 172 23.96 17.31 -25.59
CA ILE A 172 24.08 16.92 -27.00
C ILE A 172 23.78 18.15 -27.85
N SER A 173 24.81 18.72 -28.51
CA SER A 173 24.66 19.90 -29.36
C SER A 173 23.90 19.59 -30.66
N ALA A 174 23.34 20.62 -31.28
CA ALA A 174 22.72 20.49 -32.60
C ALA A 174 23.78 20.23 -33.69
N ALA A 175 23.41 19.54 -34.75
CA ALA A 175 24.26 19.24 -35.87
C ALA A 175 24.41 20.40 -36.87
N SER A 176 23.98 21.61 -36.49
CA SER A 176 24.04 22.79 -37.37
C SER A 176 25.45 23.20 -37.78
N ALA A 177 26.47 22.70 -37.07
CA ALA A 177 27.89 22.94 -37.38
C ALA A 177 28.51 21.88 -38.30
N TRP A 178 27.77 20.85 -38.71
CA TRP A 178 28.27 19.82 -39.63
C TRP A 178 28.19 20.35 -41.07
N THR A 179 29.30 20.92 -41.58
CA THR A 179 29.26 21.67 -42.85
C THR A 179 30.13 21.03 -43.94
N ALA A 180 31.09 20.16 -43.57
CA ALA A 180 32.06 19.61 -44.50
C ALA A 180 32.54 18.21 -44.09
N PRO A 181 33.16 17.42 -45.03
CA PRO A 181 33.84 16.18 -44.72
C PRO A 181 35.00 16.39 -43.73
N GLY A 182 35.02 15.55 -42.68
CA GLY A 182 36.06 15.63 -41.63
C GLY A 182 35.85 16.75 -40.62
N ASP A 183 34.66 17.31 -40.51
CA ASP A 183 34.33 18.36 -39.56
C ASP A 183 34.53 17.87 -38.12
N ALA A 184 35.29 18.63 -37.31
CA ALA A 184 35.58 18.32 -35.91
C ALA A 184 34.30 18.34 -35.03
N ASP A 185 33.25 19.02 -35.47
CA ASP A 185 31.96 19.07 -34.73
C ASP A 185 31.24 17.74 -34.80
N ILE A 186 31.47 16.91 -35.83
CA ILE A 186 30.94 15.54 -35.89
C ILE A 186 31.62 14.68 -34.80
N ASP A 187 32.92 14.79 -34.62
CA ASP A 187 33.67 14.08 -33.59
C ASP A 187 33.24 14.53 -32.18
N THR A 188 33.03 15.82 -32.02
CA THR A 188 32.51 16.41 -30.78
C THR A 188 31.09 15.84 -30.44
N SER A 189 30.22 15.72 -31.44
CA SER A 189 28.91 15.13 -31.27
C SER A 189 28.96 13.64 -30.85
N ILE A 190 29.90 12.86 -31.47
CA ILE A 190 30.11 11.46 -31.09
C ILE A 190 30.63 11.35 -29.66
N ALA A 191 31.54 12.23 -29.24
CA ALA A 191 32.02 12.29 -27.85
C ALA A 191 30.92 12.65 -26.86
N GLN A 192 30.07 13.64 -27.20
CA GLN A 192 28.91 14.04 -26.40
C GLN A 192 27.92 12.86 -26.26
N LEU A 193 27.59 12.11 -27.31
CA LEU A 193 26.72 10.94 -27.26
C LEU A 193 27.29 9.84 -26.36
N THR A 194 28.64 9.64 -26.43
CA THR A 194 29.32 8.67 -25.55
C THR A 194 29.24 9.08 -24.08
N SER A 195 29.43 10.36 -23.79
CA SER A 195 29.29 10.93 -22.45
C SER A 195 27.83 10.85 -21.95
N ALA A 196 26.86 11.15 -22.80
CA ALA A 196 25.44 11.01 -22.53
C ALA A 196 25.06 9.57 -22.17
N THR A 197 25.59 8.57 -22.91
CA THR A 197 25.35 7.15 -22.58
C THR A 197 25.89 6.80 -21.19
N SER A 198 27.07 7.31 -20.82
CA SER A 198 27.69 7.08 -19.51
C SER A 198 26.86 7.75 -18.38
N SER A 199 26.39 8.97 -18.62
CA SER A 199 25.51 9.70 -17.68
C SER A 199 24.19 8.95 -17.47
N LEU A 200 23.54 8.49 -18.55
CA LEU A 200 22.30 7.72 -18.45
C LEU A 200 22.47 6.41 -17.67
N ARG A 201 23.61 5.72 -17.84
CA ARG A 201 23.91 4.51 -17.03
C ARG A 201 23.98 4.82 -15.55
N THR A 202 24.65 5.90 -15.16
CA THR A 202 24.73 6.34 -13.77
C THR A 202 23.35 6.68 -13.21
N GLN A 203 22.52 7.41 -13.96
CA GLN A 203 21.18 7.75 -13.55
C GLN A 203 20.27 6.51 -13.45
N THR A 204 20.40 5.57 -14.39
CA THR A 204 19.68 4.29 -14.34
C THR A 204 20.05 3.48 -13.09
N GLN A 205 21.32 3.46 -12.70
CA GLN A 205 21.77 2.78 -11.48
C GLN A 205 21.12 3.42 -10.24
N THR A 206 21.07 4.75 -10.17
CA THR A 206 20.44 5.49 -9.07
C THR A 206 18.93 5.20 -9.01
N LEU A 207 18.23 5.28 -10.15
CA LEU A 207 16.79 4.97 -10.21
C LEU A 207 16.51 3.51 -9.83
N SER A 208 17.35 2.57 -10.28
CA SER A 208 17.21 1.15 -9.97
C SER A 208 17.47 0.86 -8.48
N ALA A 209 18.44 1.54 -7.87
CA ALA A 209 18.66 1.45 -6.43
C ALA A 209 17.45 1.98 -5.63
N ASN A 210 16.93 3.14 -6.02
CA ASN A 210 15.72 3.70 -5.39
C ASN A 210 14.51 2.78 -5.57
N LEU A 211 14.33 2.19 -6.76
CA LEU A 211 13.28 1.20 -7.02
C LEU A 211 13.40 0.00 -6.09
N SER A 212 14.60 -0.55 -5.93
CA SER A 212 14.86 -1.68 -5.02
C SER A 212 14.54 -1.33 -3.55
N ILE A 213 14.90 -0.12 -3.12
CA ILE A 213 14.57 0.37 -1.77
C ILE A 213 13.05 0.42 -1.57
N VAL A 214 12.31 1.01 -2.52
CA VAL A 214 10.85 1.13 -2.43
C VAL A 214 10.19 -0.25 -2.42
N GLN A 215 10.63 -1.18 -3.28
CA GLN A 215 10.10 -2.55 -3.33
C GLN A 215 10.35 -3.30 -2.01
N THR A 216 11.56 -3.19 -1.46
CA THR A 216 11.89 -3.81 -0.16
C THR A 216 11.03 -3.24 0.95
N ARG A 217 10.80 -1.92 0.96
CA ARG A 217 9.93 -1.26 1.95
C ARG A 217 8.47 -1.65 1.78
N GLN A 218 8.00 -1.82 0.54
CA GLN A 218 6.64 -2.28 0.26
C GLN A 218 6.40 -3.71 0.79
N THR A 219 7.38 -4.60 0.60
CA THR A 219 7.33 -5.96 1.17
C THR A 219 7.32 -5.92 2.70
N PHE A 220 8.22 -5.14 3.30
CA PHE A 220 8.26 -4.96 4.76
C PHE A 220 6.93 -4.41 5.31
N ALA A 221 6.34 -3.40 4.64
CA ALA A 221 5.04 -2.85 5.03
C ALA A 221 3.94 -3.93 4.98
N SER A 222 3.93 -4.78 3.95
CA SER A 222 2.98 -5.88 3.83
C SER A 222 3.12 -6.90 4.96
N ASP A 223 4.35 -7.27 5.33
CA ASP A 223 4.62 -8.20 6.43
C ASP A 223 4.23 -7.59 7.78
N MET A 224 4.48 -6.29 7.97
CA MET A 224 4.10 -5.57 9.18
C MET A 224 2.57 -5.43 9.31
N ILE A 225 1.85 -5.15 8.21
CA ILE A 225 0.38 -5.14 8.19
C ILE A 225 -0.16 -6.50 8.66
N ASN A 226 0.35 -7.60 8.11
CA ASN A 226 -0.04 -8.95 8.50
C ASN A 226 0.25 -9.22 9.98
N THR A 227 1.38 -8.74 10.49
CA THR A 227 1.79 -8.91 11.90
C THR A 227 0.87 -8.13 12.82
N LEU A 228 0.54 -6.88 12.48
CA LEU A 228 -0.36 -6.02 13.26
C LEU A 228 -1.78 -6.58 13.27
N GLN A 229 -2.28 -7.05 12.12
CA GLN A 229 -3.60 -7.68 12.03
C GLN A 229 -3.68 -8.95 12.88
N LYS A 230 -2.68 -9.84 12.79
CA LYS A 230 -2.60 -11.03 13.65
C LYS A 230 -2.51 -10.66 15.14
N GLY A 231 -1.77 -9.60 15.47
CA GLY A 231 -1.70 -9.07 16.83
C GLY A 231 -3.06 -8.58 17.33
N ALA A 232 -3.81 -7.84 16.51
CA ALA A 232 -5.16 -7.38 16.82
C ALA A 232 -6.14 -8.57 16.98
N ASP A 233 -6.06 -9.55 16.10
CA ASP A 233 -6.88 -10.76 16.14
C ASP A 233 -6.64 -11.58 17.40
N ASN A 234 -5.41 -11.80 17.80
CA ASN A 234 -5.05 -12.52 19.03
C ASN A 234 -5.63 -11.88 20.29
N LEU A 235 -5.78 -10.56 20.28
CA LEU A 235 -6.37 -9.81 21.39
C LEU A 235 -7.89 -9.88 21.40
N THR A 236 -8.53 -10.01 20.26
CA THR A 236 -9.98 -9.82 20.10
C THR A 236 -10.74 -11.07 19.71
N LEU A 237 -10.14 -12.03 18.99
CA LEU A 237 -10.85 -13.22 18.52
C LEU A 237 -11.26 -14.15 19.67
N ALA A 238 -12.44 -14.76 19.54
CA ALA A 238 -12.95 -15.80 20.40
C ALA A 238 -12.58 -17.19 19.86
N ASP A 239 -12.42 -18.16 20.75
CA ASP A 239 -12.43 -19.58 20.38
C ASP A 239 -13.88 -20.02 20.15
N MET A 240 -14.25 -20.26 18.91
CA MET A 240 -15.60 -20.61 18.49
C MET A 240 -16.08 -21.95 19.08
N ASN A 241 -15.14 -22.88 19.37
CA ASN A 241 -15.49 -24.16 19.97
C ASN A 241 -15.83 -23.98 21.46
N GLU A 242 -15.04 -23.14 22.16
CA GLU A 242 -15.29 -22.80 23.56
C GLU A 242 -16.64 -22.05 23.70
N GLU A 243 -16.86 -21.02 22.87
CA GLU A 243 -18.12 -20.25 22.92
C GLU A 243 -19.34 -21.11 22.50
N GLY A 244 -19.18 -22.05 21.57
CA GLY A 244 -20.22 -23.01 21.21
C GLY A 244 -20.59 -23.94 22.35
N ALA A 245 -19.58 -24.47 23.07
CA ALA A 245 -19.79 -25.29 24.26
C ALA A 245 -20.47 -24.49 25.39
N ASN A 246 -20.01 -23.25 25.61
CA ASN A 246 -20.59 -22.34 26.60
C ASN A 246 -22.07 -22.04 26.28
N MET A 247 -22.41 -21.82 25.03
CA MET A 247 -23.79 -21.58 24.58
C MET A 247 -24.68 -22.77 24.90
N LEU A 248 -24.27 -24.00 24.59
CA LEU A 248 -25.03 -25.22 24.91
C LEU A 248 -25.22 -25.40 26.44
N ALA A 249 -24.15 -25.14 27.20
CA ALA A 249 -24.20 -25.22 28.66
C ALA A 249 -25.18 -24.16 29.25
N LEU A 250 -25.16 -22.93 28.74
CA LEU A 250 -26.06 -21.86 29.19
C LEU A 250 -27.52 -22.12 28.79
N GLN A 251 -27.78 -22.65 27.60
CA GLN A 251 -29.11 -23.06 27.18
C GLN A 251 -29.69 -24.17 28.10
N THR A 252 -28.83 -25.15 28.43
CA THR A 252 -29.21 -26.22 29.37
C THR A 252 -29.50 -25.64 30.76
N ARG A 253 -28.66 -24.73 31.28
CA ARG A 253 -28.91 -24.05 32.57
C ARG A 253 -30.19 -23.24 32.55
N GLN A 254 -30.48 -22.54 31.47
CA GLN A 254 -31.71 -21.79 31.31
C GLN A 254 -32.96 -22.69 31.37
N SER A 255 -32.94 -23.81 30.63
CA SER A 255 -34.03 -24.79 30.65
C SER A 255 -34.23 -25.40 32.02
N LEU A 256 -33.16 -25.80 32.73
CA LEU A 256 -33.22 -26.33 34.10
C LEU A 256 -33.71 -25.27 35.10
N GLY A 257 -33.29 -24.02 34.95
CA GLY A 257 -33.74 -22.91 35.81
C GLY A 257 -35.23 -22.63 35.67
N ILE A 258 -35.76 -22.63 34.43
CA ILE A 258 -37.18 -22.46 34.14
C ILE A 258 -37.98 -23.61 34.76
N THR A 259 -37.51 -24.85 34.57
CA THR A 259 -38.17 -26.04 35.16
C THR A 259 -38.17 -26.00 36.69
N SER A 260 -37.05 -25.62 37.31
CA SER A 260 -36.92 -25.46 38.75
C SER A 260 -37.85 -24.38 39.31
N LEU A 261 -37.97 -23.24 38.60
CA LEU A 261 -38.86 -22.16 38.96
C LEU A 261 -40.35 -22.59 38.89
N SER A 262 -40.70 -23.36 37.85
CA SER A 262 -42.04 -23.92 37.67
C SER A 262 -42.39 -24.91 38.80
N LEU A 263 -41.48 -25.82 39.14
CA LEU A 263 -41.67 -26.74 40.29
C LEU A 263 -41.83 -26.01 41.62
N ALA A 264 -40.99 -24.98 41.86
CA ALA A 264 -41.08 -24.18 43.08
C ALA A 264 -42.42 -23.40 43.15
N SER A 265 -42.90 -22.90 42.02
CA SER A 265 -44.21 -22.22 41.92
C SER A 265 -45.36 -23.20 42.21
N GLN A 266 -45.33 -24.41 41.66
CA GLN A 266 -46.32 -25.46 41.89
C GLN A 266 -46.32 -25.91 43.38
N ALA A 267 -45.15 -26.07 43.98
CA ALA A 267 -45.03 -26.41 45.39
C ALA A 267 -45.68 -25.33 46.29
N ASN A 268 -45.40 -24.04 46.01
CA ASN A 268 -46.02 -22.94 46.74
C ASN A 268 -47.55 -22.88 46.56
N GLN A 269 -48.05 -23.15 45.35
CA GLN A 269 -49.48 -23.22 45.10
C GLN A 269 -50.14 -24.40 45.81
N SER A 270 -49.44 -25.53 45.94
CA SER A 270 -49.92 -26.69 46.67
C SER A 270 -50.05 -26.39 48.17
N ILE A 271 -49.10 -25.66 48.73
CA ILE A 271 -49.13 -25.22 50.14
C ILE A 271 -50.27 -24.26 50.36
N LEU A 272 -50.54 -23.29 49.47
CA LEU A 272 -51.63 -22.35 49.54
C LEU A 272 -53.04 -23.00 49.43
N LYS A 273 -53.10 -24.16 48.73
CA LYS A 273 -54.34 -24.94 48.66
C LYS A 273 -54.65 -25.79 49.93
N LEU A 274 -53.69 -25.97 50.81
CA LEU A 274 -53.80 -26.77 52.05
C LEU A 274 -54.27 -25.92 53.19
N PHE A 275 -54.26 -24.60 53.06
CA PHE A 275 -54.79 -23.62 54.01
C PHE A 275 -56.01 -22.91 53.41
#